data_b741ffde9ca27ad33db4f1f7b7006adf
#
_entry.id   b741ffde9ca27ad33db4f1f7b7006adf
#
_cell.length_a   1.000
_cell.length_b   1.000
_cell.length_c   1.000
_cell.angle_alpha   90.00
_cell.angle_beta   90.00
_cell.angle_gamma   90.00
#
_symmetry.space_group_name_H-M   'P 1'
#
loop_
_entity.id
_entity.type
_entity.pdbx_description
1 polymer ?
#
loop_
_entity_poly.entity_id
_entity_poly.type
_entity_poly.pdbx_seq_one_letter_code
_entity_poly.pdbx_strand_id
1 'polypeptide(L)'
;MNWTDEGLLLSVNPHGEKSAIIQVLTKTKGIHAGIIQNAFSRKMSSTIQPSNQLYLNWSSRLEEHLGTYKVDLLKTRVDILLRNKLALDTFNSLSSLCISTLAERDPMPEFYEMTIKFLDQIVSQKKWEFLYLDWELQLLTSIGYGLDLNKCVASGSTENLFYISPKSGKAVSKEKGFKYDKKLLRFPNILKYKKKYNDFNRSELVAGLGITGFFLKKWLTYSLQNKQTMKIRQRLIDTLSNEENT
;
A
#
# COMPACT_ATOMS: atom_id res chain seq x y z
N MET A 1 -20.70 1.35 -22.59
CA MET A 1 -19.24 1.55 -22.61
C MET A 1 -18.53 0.25 -22.27
N ASN A 2 -17.37 0.01 -22.85
CA ASN A 2 -16.54 -1.16 -22.54
C ASN A 2 -15.06 -0.80 -22.66
N TRP A 3 -14.24 -1.48 -21.89
CA TRP A 3 -12.78 -1.38 -21.96
C TRP A 3 -12.14 -2.67 -21.43
N THR A 4 -10.87 -2.86 -21.76
CA THR A 4 -10.03 -3.96 -21.25
C THR A 4 -8.79 -3.39 -20.59
N ASP A 5 -8.31 -4.06 -19.54
CA ASP A 5 -7.09 -3.67 -18.81
C ASP A 5 -6.52 -4.87 -18.04
N GLU A 6 -5.37 -4.68 -17.42
CA GLU A 6 -4.83 -5.55 -16.39
C GLU A 6 -5.10 -4.95 -15.01
N GLY A 7 -5.31 -5.79 -14.00
CA GLY A 7 -5.54 -5.29 -12.64
C GLY A 7 -5.14 -6.27 -11.54
N LEU A 8 -4.74 -5.70 -10.41
CA LEU A 8 -4.51 -6.41 -9.16
C LEU A 8 -5.82 -6.46 -8.38
N LEU A 9 -6.31 -7.65 -8.08
CA LEU A 9 -7.51 -7.82 -7.27
C LEU A 9 -7.22 -7.49 -5.81
N LEU A 10 -7.88 -6.46 -5.31
CA LEU A 10 -7.71 -5.96 -3.94
C LEU A 10 -8.74 -6.56 -2.98
N SER A 11 -10.01 -6.58 -3.36
CA SER A 11 -11.08 -7.09 -2.50
C SER A 11 -12.18 -7.78 -3.28
N VAL A 12 -12.87 -8.71 -2.60
CA VAL A 12 -14.05 -9.42 -3.10
C VAL A 12 -15.12 -9.37 -2.02
N ASN A 13 -16.24 -8.73 -2.30
CA ASN A 13 -17.36 -8.60 -1.37
C ASN A 13 -18.60 -9.27 -1.96
N PRO A 14 -19.23 -10.22 -1.25
CA PRO A 14 -20.47 -10.84 -1.71
C PRO A 14 -21.55 -9.80 -2.04
N HIS A 15 -22.27 -10.01 -3.13
CA HIS A 15 -23.37 -9.17 -3.59
C HIS A 15 -24.53 -10.02 -4.08
N GLY A 16 -25.53 -10.19 -3.24
CA GLY A 16 -26.59 -11.18 -3.49
C GLY A 16 -26.07 -12.63 -3.41
N GLU A 17 -26.84 -13.57 -3.95
CA GLU A 17 -26.55 -15.01 -3.78
C GLU A 17 -25.42 -15.55 -4.69
N LYS A 18 -25.27 -14.97 -5.88
CA LYS A 18 -24.39 -15.53 -6.93
C LYS A 18 -23.32 -14.56 -7.43
N SER A 19 -23.37 -13.31 -6.99
CA SER A 19 -22.48 -12.25 -7.50
C SER A 19 -21.56 -11.74 -6.43
N ALA A 20 -20.47 -11.09 -6.82
CA ALA A 20 -19.59 -10.33 -5.92
C ALA A 20 -19.24 -8.99 -6.56
N ILE A 21 -19.07 -7.98 -5.71
CA ILE A 21 -18.40 -6.73 -6.09
C ILE A 21 -16.92 -6.92 -5.83
N ILE A 22 -16.11 -6.69 -6.84
CA ILE A 22 -14.65 -6.67 -6.73
C ILE A 22 -14.13 -5.26 -6.83
N GLN A 23 -13.02 -4.99 -6.14
CA GLN A 23 -12.24 -3.78 -6.31
C GLN A 23 -10.85 -4.16 -6.83
N VAL A 24 -10.42 -3.50 -7.87
CA VAL A 24 -9.14 -3.77 -8.55
C VAL A 24 -8.32 -2.49 -8.68
N LEU A 25 -7.03 -2.59 -8.44
CA LEU A 25 -6.07 -1.57 -8.88
C LEU A 25 -5.71 -1.91 -10.31
N THR A 26 -6.19 -1.13 -11.25
CA THR A 26 -5.98 -1.34 -12.68
C THR A 26 -4.75 -0.56 -13.17
N LYS A 27 -4.18 -0.97 -14.28
CA LYS A 27 -3.02 -0.32 -14.86
C LYS A 27 -3.33 1.08 -15.39
N THR A 28 -4.48 1.24 -16.08
CA THR A 28 -4.80 2.48 -16.80
C THR A 28 -6.10 3.15 -16.37
N LYS A 29 -6.86 2.57 -15.42
CA LYS A 29 -8.17 3.08 -14.96
C LYS A 29 -8.21 3.36 -13.46
N GLY A 30 -7.06 3.30 -12.75
CA GLY A 30 -7.00 3.51 -11.30
C GLY A 30 -7.71 2.43 -10.48
N ILE A 31 -8.16 2.80 -9.29
CA ILE A 31 -9.03 1.92 -8.49
C ILE A 31 -10.39 1.84 -9.16
N HIS A 32 -10.84 0.64 -9.47
CA HIS A 32 -12.11 0.46 -10.15
C HIS A 32 -12.91 -0.70 -9.54
N ALA A 33 -14.19 -0.44 -9.28
CA ALA A 33 -15.11 -1.44 -8.77
C ALA A 33 -16.05 -1.97 -9.89
N GLY A 34 -16.52 -3.20 -9.74
CA GLY A 34 -17.50 -3.79 -10.67
C GLY A 34 -18.02 -5.12 -10.17
N ILE A 35 -19.11 -5.60 -10.78
CA ILE A 35 -19.80 -6.83 -10.42
C ILE A 35 -19.24 -7.99 -11.24
N ILE A 36 -18.98 -9.12 -10.58
CA ILE A 36 -18.77 -10.41 -11.22
C ILE A 36 -19.99 -11.29 -10.97
N GLN A 37 -20.59 -11.77 -12.06
CA GLN A 37 -21.68 -12.74 -12.02
C GLN A 37 -21.13 -14.16 -11.80
N ASN A 38 -21.91 -15.01 -11.12
CA ASN A 38 -21.52 -16.39 -10.79
C ASN A 38 -20.16 -16.48 -10.07
N ALA A 39 -19.89 -15.51 -9.21
CA ALA A 39 -18.64 -15.33 -8.48
C ALA A 39 -18.24 -16.56 -7.64
N PHE A 40 -19.22 -17.29 -7.13
CA PHE A 40 -19.01 -18.43 -6.23
C PHE A 40 -19.01 -19.80 -6.96
N SER A 41 -19.03 -19.80 -8.29
CA SER A 41 -18.78 -21.03 -9.05
C SER A 41 -17.35 -21.51 -8.82
N ARG A 42 -17.12 -22.84 -8.89
CA ARG A 42 -15.80 -23.45 -8.65
C ARG A 42 -14.66 -22.80 -9.45
N LYS A 43 -14.92 -22.49 -10.73
CA LYS A 43 -13.93 -21.83 -11.60
C LYS A 43 -13.70 -20.38 -11.19
N MET A 44 -14.76 -19.61 -10.97
CA MET A 44 -14.63 -18.18 -10.69
C MET A 44 -14.07 -17.92 -9.31
N SER A 45 -14.46 -18.68 -8.29
CA SER A 45 -13.94 -18.52 -6.92
C SER A 45 -12.44 -18.72 -6.81
N SER A 46 -11.80 -19.54 -7.63
CA SER A 46 -10.35 -19.67 -7.69
C SER A 46 -9.67 -18.52 -8.43
N THR A 47 -10.35 -17.92 -9.39
CA THR A 47 -9.85 -16.80 -10.19
C THR A 47 -9.90 -15.48 -9.39
N ILE A 48 -11.01 -15.22 -8.69
CA ILE A 48 -11.22 -13.97 -7.95
C ILE A 48 -10.71 -14.04 -6.51
N GLN A 49 -9.48 -14.48 -6.33
CA GLN A 49 -8.82 -14.42 -5.03
C GLN A 49 -8.04 -13.10 -4.90
N PRO A 50 -8.18 -12.34 -3.79
CA PRO A 50 -7.34 -11.16 -3.55
C PRO A 50 -5.86 -11.50 -3.74
N SER A 51 -5.09 -10.58 -4.30
CA SER A 51 -3.72 -10.71 -4.79
C SER A 51 -3.54 -11.29 -6.20
N ASN A 52 -4.54 -11.90 -6.78
CA ASN A 52 -4.46 -12.32 -8.17
C ASN A 52 -4.39 -11.12 -9.12
N GLN A 53 -3.54 -11.25 -10.13
CA GLN A 53 -3.50 -10.33 -11.26
C GLN A 53 -4.42 -10.87 -12.35
N LEU A 54 -5.32 -10.03 -12.83
CA LEU A 54 -6.41 -10.40 -13.72
C LEU A 54 -6.31 -9.61 -15.02
N TYR A 55 -6.66 -10.25 -16.12
CA TYR A 55 -7.11 -9.58 -17.31
C TYR A 55 -8.58 -9.22 -17.14
N LEU A 56 -8.91 -7.96 -17.38
CA LEU A 56 -10.20 -7.38 -17.08
C LEU A 56 -10.92 -6.99 -18.39
N ASN A 57 -12.18 -7.35 -18.52
CA ASN A 57 -13.08 -6.82 -19.53
C ASN A 57 -14.30 -6.26 -18.79
N TRP A 58 -14.38 -4.94 -18.71
CA TRP A 58 -15.45 -4.23 -18.04
C TRP A 58 -16.46 -3.70 -19.05
N SER A 59 -17.74 -3.76 -18.69
CA SER A 59 -18.83 -3.22 -19.50
C SER A 59 -19.90 -2.59 -18.63
N SER A 60 -20.44 -1.47 -19.10
CA SER A 60 -21.57 -0.78 -18.46
C SER A 60 -22.37 0.01 -19.50
N ARG A 61 -23.61 0.33 -19.16
CA ARG A 61 -24.45 1.24 -19.96
C ARG A 61 -23.94 2.69 -19.87
N LEU A 62 -23.59 3.15 -18.68
CA LEU A 62 -23.05 4.47 -18.41
C LEU A 62 -21.72 4.31 -17.68
N GLU A 63 -20.80 5.25 -17.90
CA GLU A 63 -19.45 5.21 -17.30
C GLU A 63 -19.48 5.26 -15.78
N GLU A 64 -20.40 6.03 -15.23
CA GLU A 64 -20.57 6.23 -13.79
C GLU A 64 -21.11 5.00 -13.04
N HIS A 65 -21.72 4.05 -13.79
CA HIS A 65 -22.26 2.87 -13.17
C HIS A 65 -21.15 1.90 -12.74
N LEU A 66 -21.47 1.06 -11.75
CA LEU A 66 -20.57 0.03 -11.24
C LEU A 66 -20.13 -0.95 -12.35
N GLY A 67 -21.03 -1.26 -13.31
CA GLY A 67 -20.75 -2.15 -14.43
C GLY A 67 -20.48 -3.60 -14.03
N THR A 68 -20.16 -4.42 -15.03
CA THR A 68 -19.84 -5.83 -14.86
C THR A 68 -18.48 -6.16 -15.42
N TYR A 69 -17.78 -7.06 -14.72
CA TYR A 69 -16.51 -7.61 -15.15
C TYR A 69 -16.67 -9.02 -15.70
N LYS A 70 -15.96 -9.31 -16.81
CA LYS A 70 -15.49 -10.64 -17.18
C LYS A 70 -13.99 -10.66 -16.94
N VAL A 71 -13.48 -11.70 -16.30
CA VAL A 71 -12.08 -11.75 -15.88
C VAL A 71 -11.43 -13.08 -16.24
N ASP A 72 -10.15 -13.01 -16.58
CA ASP A 72 -9.27 -14.17 -16.73
C ASP A 72 -8.06 -14.02 -15.82
N LEU A 73 -7.56 -15.14 -15.29
CA LEU A 73 -6.41 -15.15 -14.42
C LEU A 73 -5.11 -14.93 -15.24
N LEU A 74 -4.35 -13.91 -14.93
CA LEU A 74 -3.01 -13.68 -15.48
C LEU A 74 -1.91 -14.29 -14.59
N LYS A 75 -1.97 -14.01 -13.29
CA LYS A 75 -0.97 -14.50 -12.33
C LYS A 75 -1.62 -14.69 -10.97
N THR A 76 -1.32 -15.82 -10.32
CA THR A 76 -1.70 -16.06 -8.93
C THR A 76 -0.52 -15.85 -7.97
N ARG A 77 -0.82 -15.34 -6.75
CA ARG A 77 0.13 -15.19 -5.65
C ARG A 77 -0.44 -15.77 -4.35
N VAL A 78 -1.61 -16.37 -4.41
CA VAL A 78 -2.38 -16.83 -3.24
C VAL A 78 -1.61 -17.82 -2.40
N ASP A 79 -0.99 -18.83 -3.02
CA ASP A 79 -0.27 -19.88 -2.31
C ASP A 79 0.85 -19.34 -1.41
N ILE A 80 1.56 -18.32 -1.90
CA ILE A 80 2.67 -17.71 -1.16
C ILE A 80 2.15 -16.93 0.03
N LEU A 81 1.09 -16.14 -0.19
CA LEU A 81 0.48 -15.36 0.88
C LEU A 81 -0.10 -16.26 1.97
N LEU A 82 -0.75 -17.36 1.61
CA LEU A 82 -1.34 -18.28 2.58
C LEU A 82 -0.30 -19.05 3.40
N ARG A 83 0.89 -19.30 2.84
CA ARG A 83 1.99 -19.98 3.53
C ARG A 83 2.86 -19.06 4.39
N ASN A 84 2.75 -17.77 4.21
CA ASN A 84 3.56 -16.77 4.91
C ASN A 84 2.68 -15.70 5.54
N LYS A 85 2.53 -15.76 6.86
CA LYS A 85 1.69 -14.83 7.62
C LYS A 85 2.10 -13.37 7.40
N LEU A 86 3.40 -13.07 7.40
CA LEU A 86 3.90 -11.72 7.18
C LEU A 86 3.54 -11.21 5.77
N ALA A 87 3.67 -12.07 4.74
CA ALA A 87 3.27 -11.74 3.38
C ALA A 87 1.77 -11.48 3.27
N LEU A 88 0.94 -12.28 3.94
CA LEU A 88 -0.51 -12.09 3.97
C LEU A 88 -0.90 -10.78 4.67
N ASP A 89 -0.32 -10.50 5.84
CA ASP A 89 -0.58 -9.25 6.57
C ASP A 89 -0.11 -8.03 5.76
N THR A 90 1.01 -8.15 5.03
CA THR A 90 1.51 -7.12 4.12
C THR A 90 0.54 -6.85 2.97
N PHE A 91 0.05 -7.90 2.29
CA PHE A 91 -0.93 -7.74 1.22
C PHE A 91 -2.23 -7.13 1.73
N ASN A 92 -2.73 -7.58 2.89
CA ASN A 92 -3.95 -7.02 3.48
C ASN A 92 -3.79 -5.52 3.81
N SER A 93 -2.63 -5.13 4.34
CA SER A 93 -2.32 -3.73 4.60
C SER A 93 -2.25 -2.91 3.31
N LEU A 94 -1.52 -3.41 2.31
CA LEU A 94 -1.42 -2.81 0.98
C LEU A 94 -2.80 -2.62 0.34
N SER A 95 -3.60 -3.67 0.26
CA SER A 95 -4.94 -3.64 -0.33
C SER A 95 -5.84 -2.62 0.36
N SER A 96 -5.88 -2.67 1.70
CA SER A 96 -6.70 -1.76 2.50
C SER A 96 -6.26 -0.30 2.34
N LEU A 97 -4.96 -0.04 2.28
CA LEU A 97 -4.43 1.31 2.03
C LEU A 97 -4.79 1.79 0.62
N CYS A 98 -4.59 0.99 -0.43
CA CYS A 98 -4.99 1.36 -1.79
C CYS A 98 -6.47 1.77 -1.86
N ILE A 99 -7.36 0.92 -1.32
CA ILE A 99 -8.81 1.16 -1.34
C ILE A 99 -9.20 2.44 -0.56
N SER A 100 -8.46 2.77 0.50
CA SER A 100 -8.81 3.89 1.37
C SER A 100 -8.17 5.22 0.99
N THR A 101 -7.09 5.21 0.19
CA THR A 101 -6.30 6.42 -0.09
C THR A 101 -6.32 6.84 -1.54
N LEU A 102 -6.42 5.88 -2.48
CA LEU A 102 -6.40 6.21 -3.89
C LEU A 102 -7.79 6.62 -4.36
N ALA A 103 -7.85 7.62 -5.21
CA ALA A 103 -9.10 8.05 -5.82
C ALA A 103 -9.61 6.98 -6.81
N GLU A 104 -10.92 6.74 -6.81
CA GLU A 104 -11.53 5.87 -7.81
C GLU A 104 -11.37 6.49 -9.21
N ARG A 105 -11.08 5.62 -10.18
CA ARG A 105 -10.96 5.98 -11.61
C ARG A 105 -9.89 7.02 -11.93
N ASP A 106 -8.91 7.19 -11.05
CA ASP A 106 -7.74 8.04 -11.29
C ASP A 106 -6.54 7.16 -11.69
N PRO A 107 -6.09 7.23 -12.96
CA PRO A 107 -5.01 6.37 -13.46
C PRO A 107 -3.67 6.65 -12.80
N MET A 108 -3.02 5.60 -12.30
CA MET A 108 -1.70 5.65 -11.68
C MET A 108 -0.81 4.51 -12.19
N PRO A 109 -0.44 4.49 -13.49
CA PRO A 109 0.25 3.35 -14.11
C PRO A 109 1.60 3.06 -13.47
N GLU A 110 2.38 4.06 -13.10
CA GLU A 110 3.67 3.88 -12.42
C GLU A 110 3.52 3.27 -11.03
N PHE A 111 2.50 3.68 -10.28
CA PHE A 111 2.19 3.11 -8.98
C PHE A 111 1.70 1.66 -9.10
N TYR A 112 0.89 1.35 -10.11
CA TYR A 112 0.47 -0.02 -10.42
C TYR A 112 1.68 -0.91 -10.69
N GLU A 113 2.56 -0.54 -11.63
CA GLU A 113 3.73 -1.33 -12.00
C GLU A 113 4.67 -1.55 -10.80
N MET A 114 4.89 -0.53 -9.99
CA MET A 114 5.68 -0.63 -8.78
C MET A 114 5.04 -1.61 -7.78
N THR A 115 3.71 -1.57 -7.62
CA THR A 115 2.97 -2.46 -6.72
C THR A 115 3.07 -3.91 -7.18
N ILE A 116 2.90 -4.18 -8.48
CA ILE A 116 3.07 -5.52 -9.06
C ILE A 116 4.49 -6.04 -8.84
N LYS A 117 5.50 -5.21 -9.13
CA LYS A 117 6.91 -5.56 -8.91
C LYS A 117 7.20 -5.87 -7.45
N PHE A 118 6.69 -5.09 -6.52
CA PHE A 118 6.84 -5.33 -5.09
C PHE A 118 6.25 -6.71 -4.71
N LEU A 119 5.01 -7.01 -5.13
CA LEU A 119 4.36 -8.29 -4.84
C LEU A 119 5.13 -9.49 -5.43
N ASP A 120 5.77 -9.33 -6.58
CA ASP A 120 6.62 -10.36 -7.17
C ASP A 120 7.91 -10.57 -6.37
N GLN A 121 8.42 -9.54 -5.73
CA GLN A 121 9.61 -9.61 -4.88
C GLN A 121 9.36 -10.32 -3.54
N ILE A 122 8.14 -10.32 -3.01
CA ILE A 122 7.76 -11.11 -1.82
C ILE A 122 8.12 -12.60 -2.02
N VAL A 123 8.04 -13.08 -3.26
CA VAL A 123 8.30 -14.47 -3.62
C VAL A 123 9.79 -14.79 -3.72
N SER A 124 10.59 -13.84 -4.19
CA SER A 124 11.93 -14.09 -4.73
C SER A 124 13.06 -13.50 -3.89
N GLN A 125 12.79 -12.59 -2.98
CA GLN A 125 13.83 -11.86 -2.25
C GLN A 125 13.84 -12.10 -0.75
N LYS A 126 15.06 -12.27 -0.19
CA LYS A 126 15.26 -12.16 1.25
C LYS A 126 15.08 -10.70 1.68
N LYS A 127 14.52 -10.49 2.88
CA LYS A 127 14.26 -9.15 3.43
C LYS A 127 13.34 -8.28 2.54
N TRP A 128 12.41 -8.89 1.80
CA TRP A 128 11.42 -8.18 0.98
C TRP A 128 10.54 -7.23 1.80
N GLU A 129 10.39 -7.47 3.10
CA GLU A 129 9.60 -6.62 4.01
C GLU A 129 10.10 -5.18 4.06
N PHE A 130 11.39 -4.95 3.80
CA PHE A 130 11.95 -3.60 3.73
C PHE A 130 11.46 -2.81 2.51
N LEU A 131 11.12 -3.51 1.43
CA LEU A 131 10.58 -2.89 0.22
C LEU A 131 9.16 -2.36 0.45
N TYR A 132 8.46 -2.88 1.47
CA TYR A 132 7.15 -2.38 1.86
C TYR A 132 7.22 -0.93 2.39
N LEU A 133 8.31 -0.56 3.07
CA LEU A 133 8.53 0.83 3.48
C LEU A 133 8.65 1.77 2.27
N ASP A 134 9.39 1.35 1.23
CA ASP A 134 9.46 2.13 -0.02
C ASP A 134 8.11 2.22 -0.71
N TRP A 135 7.33 1.14 -0.68
CA TRP A 135 5.98 1.12 -1.23
C TRP A 135 5.07 2.13 -0.49
N GLU A 136 5.08 2.19 0.84
CA GLU A 136 4.30 3.18 1.60
C GLU A 136 4.76 4.62 1.35
N LEU A 137 6.06 4.85 1.22
CA LEU A 137 6.59 6.18 0.87
C LEU A 137 6.11 6.63 -0.52
N GLN A 138 6.08 5.69 -1.47
CA GLN A 138 5.57 5.99 -2.81
C GLN A 138 4.06 6.20 -2.80
N LEU A 139 3.30 5.42 -2.02
CA LEU A 139 1.88 5.66 -1.81
C LEU A 139 1.63 7.08 -1.30
N LEU A 140 2.35 7.53 -0.26
CA LEU A 140 2.27 8.90 0.24
C LEU A 140 2.56 9.93 -0.87
N THR A 141 3.54 9.66 -1.73
CA THR A 141 3.86 10.54 -2.86
C THR A 141 2.72 10.59 -3.87
N SER A 142 2.16 9.44 -4.24
CA SER A 142 1.07 9.31 -5.21
C SER A 142 -0.21 10.02 -4.78
N ILE A 143 -0.46 10.08 -3.47
CA ILE A 143 -1.62 10.82 -2.92
C ILE A 143 -1.30 12.28 -2.55
N GLY A 144 -0.14 12.80 -2.99
CA GLY A 144 0.25 14.21 -2.81
C GLY A 144 0.91 14.56 -1.48
N TYR A 145 1.32 13.55 -0.69
CA TYR A 145 1.92 13.73 0.64
C TYR A 145 3.32 13.17 0.78
N GLY A 146 4.04 13.16 -0.31
CA GLY A 146 5.44 12.74 -0.34
C GLY A 146 6.30 13.46 0.70
N LEU A 147 7.19 12.71 1.34
CA LEU A 147 8.12 13.25 2.32
C LEU A 147 9.36 13.83 1.63
N ASP A 148 9.74 15.05 1.96
CA ASP A 148 11.00 15.67 1.51
C ASP A 148 12.07 15.50 2.60
N LEU A 149 12.83 14.42 2.49
CA LEU A 149 13.80 13.98 3.49
C LEU A 149 15.25 14.31 3.11
N ASN A 150 15.48 15.02 2.00
CA ASN A 150 16.83 15.23 1.47
C ASN A 150 17.54 16.45 2.05
N LYS A 151 16.79 17.47 2.52
CA LYS A 151 17.36 18.72 3.05
C LYS A 151 16.54 19.29 4.20
N CYS A 152 17.21 20.00 5.07
CA CYS A 152 16.57 20.71 6.17
C CYS A 152 15.68 21.84 5.65
N VAL A 153 14.41 21.84 6.04
CA VAL A 153 13.45 22.88 5.63
C VAL A 153 13.81 24.28 6.16
N ALA A 154 14.54 24.36 7.27
CA ALA A 154 14.88 25.63 7.91
C ALA A 154 16.23 26.23 7.47
N SER A 155 17.20 25.37 7.10
CA SER A 155 18.55 25.83 6.74
C SER A 155 18.97 25.48 5.31
N GLY A 156 18.23 24.61 4.61
CA GLY A 156 18.63 24.07 3.31
C GLY A 156 19.77 23.03 3.38
N SER A 157 20.38 22.80 4.55
CA SER A 157 21.47 21.84 4.73
C SER A 157 21.02 20.42 4.46
N THR A 158 21.89 19.63 3.86
CA THR A 158 21.74 18.17 3.66
C THR A 158 22.38 17.35 4.78
N GLU A 159 23.12 18.02 5.68
CA GLU A 159 23.85 17.39 6.75
C GLU A 159 23.10 17.42 8.08
N ASN A 160 23.44 16.48 8.97
CA ASN A 160 22.89 16.39 10.32
C ASN A 160 21.35 16.41 10.38
N LEU A 161 20.68 15.85 9.39
CA LEU A 161 19.23 15.67 9.39
C LEU A 161 18.85 14.70 10.52
N PHE A 162 18.03 15.17 11.47
CA PHE A 162 17.76 14.43 12.70
C PHE A 162 16.29 14.32 13.05
N TYR A 163 15.47 15.20 12.51
CA TYR A 163 14.04 15.25 12.74
C TYR A 163 13.25 15.31 11.44
N ILE A 164 11.96 15.02 11.54
CA ILE A 164 10.95 15.21 10.48
C ILE A 164 9.84 16.08 11.08
N SER A 165 9.45 17.13 10.36
CA SER A 165 8.36 18.00 10.75
C SER A 165 7.01 17.29 10.57
N PRO A 166 6.20 17.07 11.62
CA PRO A 166 4.89 16.44 11.50
C PRO A 166 3.90 17.32 10.72
N LYS A 167 4.19 18.61 10.59
CA LYS A 167 3.34 19.54 9.84
C LYS A 167 3.56 19.43 8.33
N SER A 168 4.82 19.35 7.89
CA SER A 168 5.19 19.48 6.47
C SER A 168 5.76 18.20 5.85
N GLY A 169 6.10 17.15 6.64
CA GLY A 169 6.77 15.95 6.14
C GLY A 169 8.23 16.20 5.70
N LYS A 170 8.81 17.35 6.04
CA LYS A 170 10.16 17.72 5.61
C LYS A 170 11.20 17.46 6.72
N ALA A 171 12.41 17.12 6.30
CA ALA A 171 13.52 16.94 7.23
C ALA A 171 13.93 18.25 7.90
N VAL A 172 14.44 18.13 9.15
CA VAL A 172 14.98 19.23 9.95
C VAL A 172 16.30 18.79 10.56
N SER A 173 17.33 19.64 10.47
CA SER A 173 18.64 19.37 11.07
C SER A 173 18.57 19.38 12.60
N LYS A 174 19.51 18.67 13.24
CA LYS A 174 19.59 18.59 14.71
C LYS A 174 19.66 19.99 15.34
N GLU A 175 20.49 20.86 14.80
CA GLU A 175 20.68 22.22 15.27
C GLU A 175 19.38 23.05 15.24
N LYS A 176 18.70 23.07 14.11
CA LYS A 176 17.46 23.85 13.95
C LYS A 176 16.26 23.23 14.66
N GLY A 177 16.25 21.92 14.84
CA GLY A 177 15.16 21.19 15.48
C GLY A 177 15.26 21.08 16.99
N PHE A 178 16.43 21.26 17.61
CA PHE A 178 16.66 20.99 19.03
C PHE A 178 15.65 21.72 19.95
N LYS A 179 15.36 22.98 19.68
CA LYS A 179 14.38 23.77 20.46
C LYS A 179 12.95 23.21 20.36
N TYR A 180 12.67 22.37 19.36
CA TYR A 180 11.36 21.79 19.08
C TYR A 180 11.35 20.27 19.22
N ASP A 181 12.31 19.68 19.91
CA ASP A 181 12.51 18.23 20.04
C ASP A 181 11.20 17.47 20.37
N LYS A 182 10.43 17.97 21.33
CA LYS A 182 9.16 17.37 21.75
C LYS A 182 8.02 17.48 20.71
N LYS A 183 8.17 18.33 19.69
CA LYS A 183 7.16 18.58 18.65
C LYS A 183 7.54 17.98 17.29
N LEU A 184 8.75 17.46 17.15
CA LEU A 184 9.28 16.89 15.92
C LEU A 184 9.36 15.37 16.03
N LEU A 185 9.18 14.69 14.89
CA LEU A 185 9.39 13.25 14.81
C LEU A 185 10.89 12.96 14.68
N ARG A 186 11.38 11.91 15.33
CA ARG A 186 12.75 11.44 15.11
C ARG A 186 12.89 10.90 13.69
N PHE A 187 14.02 11.18 13.07
CA PHE A 187 14.31 10.72 11.71
C PHE A 187 15.04 9.37 11.77
N PRO A 188 14.39 8.23 11.51
CA PRO A 188 15.00 6.90 11.55
C PRO A 188 16.13 6.78 10.54
N ASN A 189 17.17 6.00 10.88
CA ASN A 189 18.33 5.82 10.00
C ASN A 189 17.97 5.12 8.71
N ILE A 190 17.03 4.17 8.74
CA ILE A 190 16.53 3.49 7.53
C ILE A 190 16.00 4.46 6.47
N LEU A 191 15.40 5.57 6.86
CA LEU A 191 14.92 6.60 5.92
C LEU A 191 16.02 7.53 5.42
N LYS A 192 17.18 7.60 6.12
CA LYS A 192 18.35 8.38 5.69
C LYS A 192 19.19 7.61 4.68
N TYR A 193 19.32 6.29 4.84
CA TYR A 193 20.26 5.44 4.12
C TYR A 193 19.58 4.34 3.31
N LYS A 194 18.49 4.67 2.61
CA LYS A 194 17.61 3.76 1.85
C LYS A 194 18.31 2.69 0.98
N LYS A 195 19.51 2.94 0.52
CA LYS A 195 20.25 2.01 -0.37
C LYS A 195 20.89 0.81 0.36
N LYS A 196 20.79 0.73 1.68
CA LYS A 196 21.50 -0.28 2.50
C LYS A 196 20.55 -1.07 3.42
N TYR A 197 19.42 -1.52 2.91
CA TYR A 197 18.45 -2.28 3.73
C TYR A 197 19.05 -3.55 4.37
N ASN A 198 20.08 -4.14 3.77
CA ASN A 198 20.77 -5.30 4.36
C ASN A 198 21.43 -5.01 5.71
N ASP A 199 21.76 -3.75 5.98
CA ASP A 199 22.44 -3.31 7.21
C ASP A 199 21.43 -2.99 8.34
N PHE A 200 20.12 -3.01 8.05
CA PHE A 200 19.09 -2.68 9.03
C PHE A 200 18.39 -3.93 9.56
N ASN A 201 17.95 -3.84 10.80
CA ASN A 201 17.10 -4.82 11.45
C ASN A 201 15.61 -4.42 11.36
N ARG A 202 14.73 -5.29 11.84
CA ARG A 202 13.28 -5.04 11.83
C ARG A 202 12.86 -3.87 12.72
N SER A 203 13.56 -3.58 13.82
CA SER A 203 13.24 -2.44 14.68
C SER A 203 13.41 -1.10 13.94
N GLU A 204 14.43 -0.97 13.10
CA GLU A 204 14.58 0.19 12.21
C GLU A 204 13.48 0.25 11.15
N LEU A 205 13.05 -0.90 10.60
CA LEU A 205 11.91 -0.95 9.69
C LEU A 205 10.63 -0.47 10.37
N VAL A 206 10.34 -0.98 11.58
CA VAL A 206 9.17 -0.56 12.38
C VAL A 206 9.24 0.95 12.69
N ALA A 207 10.42 1.48 13.00
CA ALA A 207 10.60 2.92 13.19
C ALA A 207 10.30 3.72 11.91
N GLY A 208 10.76 3.24 10.75
CA GLY A 208 10.44 3.82 9.43
C GLY A 208 8.94 3.79 9.14
N LEU A 209 8.30 2.63 9.35
CA LEU A 209 6.85 2.45 9.22
C LEU A 209 6.06 3.28 10.25
N GLY A 210 6.65 3.61 11.39
CA GLY A 210 6.10 4.57 12.35
C GLY A 210 5.93 5.96 11.75
N ILE A 211 6.92 6.41 10.95
CA ILE A 211 6.87 7.71 10.26
C ILE A 211 5.79 7.69 9.16
N THR A 212 5.80 6.71 8.26
CA THR A 212 4.78 6.64 7.21
C THR A 212 3.38 6.51 7.80
N GLY A 213 3.23 5.68 8.86
CA GLY A 213 1.96 5.52 9.59
C GLY A 213 1.45 6.80 10.25
N PHE A 214 2.35 7.66 10.77
CA PHE A 214 1.96 8.97 11.30
C PHE A 214 1.29 9.82 10.20
N PHE A 215 1.90 9.87 9.01
CA PHE A 215 1.36 10.65 7.90
C PHE A 215 0.11 10.01 7.32
N LEU A 216 0.07 8.71 7.10
CA LEU A 216 -1.14 8.00 6.66
C LEU A 216 -2.30 8.23 7.63
N LYS A 217 -2.09 8.10 8.94
CA LYS A 217 -3.12 8.38 9.94
C LYS A 217 -3.64 9.81 9.88
N LYS A 218 -2.77 10.77 9.65
CA LYS A 218 -3.14 12.18 9.53
C LYS A 218 -4.10 12.42 8.37
N TRP A 219 -3.97 11.66 7.27
CA TRP A 219 -4.81 11.77 6.07
C TRP A 219 -6.08 10.94 6.15
N LEU A 220 -6.02 9.79 6.79
CA LEU A 220 -7.14 8.86 6.93
C LEU A 220 -8.09 9.24 8.11
N THR A 221 -8.12 10.47 8.58
CA THR A 221 -8.58 10.81 9.94
C THR A 221 -10.08 10.72 10.17
N TYR A 222 -10.98 10.61 9.18
CA TYR A 222 -12.37 10.92 9.43
C TYR A 222 -13.43 9.89 9.01
N SER A 223 -13.09 8.67 8.59
CA SER A 223 -14.09 7.64 8.27
C SER A 223 -13.92 6.35 9.09
N LEU A 224 -15.01 5.59 9.27
CA LEU A 224 -14.97 4.26 9.92
C LEU A 224 -14.09 3.27 9.14
N GLN A 225 -14.11 3.35 7.81
CA GLN A 225 -13.28 2.55 6.92
C GLN A 225 -11.79 2.82 7.18
N ASN A 226 -11.42 4.07 7.39
CA ASN A 226 -10.05 4.46 7.67
C ASN A 226 -9.54 3.93 9.02
N LYS A 227 -10.40 3.83 10.04
CA LYS A 227 -10.05 3.18 11.31
C LYS A 227 -9.75 1.69 11.11
N GLN A 228 -10.53 1.01 10.28
CA GLN A 228 -10.30 -0.41 9.97
C GLN A 228 -8.99 -0.60 9.20
N THR A 229 -8.72 0.23 8.21
CA THR A 229 -7.45 0.23 7.45
C THR A 229 -6.25 0.36 8.36
N MET A 230 -6.27 1.30 9.30
CA MET A 230 -5.17 1.47 10.26
C MET A 230 -5.03 0.29 11.23
N LYS A 231 -6.12 -0.40 11.58
CA LYS A 231 -6.06 -1.66 12.36
C LYS A 231 -5.43 -2.80 11.57
N ILE A 232 -5.77 -2.94 10.29
CA ILE A 232 -5.18 -3.94 9.41
C ILE A 232 -3.68 -3.69 9.27
N ARG A 233 -3.28 -2.44 9.03
CA ARG A 233 -1.88 -2.05 8.99
C ARG A 233 -1.16 -2.31 10.32
N GLN A 234 -1.80 -2.08 11.46
CA GLN A 234 -1.21 -2.35 12.78
C GLN A 234 -0.89 -3.84 12.97
N ARG A 235 -1.73 -4.76 12.48
CA ARG A 235 -1.43 -6.20 12.52
C ARG A 235 -0.11 -6.55 11.82
N LEU A 236 0.16 -5.92 10.67
CA LEU A 236 1.46 -6.08 10.00
C LEU A 236 2.62 -5.62 10.89
N ILE A 237 2.48 -4.44 11.52
CA ILE A 237 3.51 -3.91 12.43
C ILE A 237 3.74 -4.87 13.61
N ASP A 238 2.66 -5.38 14.21
CA ASP A 238 2.73 -6.33 15.31
C ASP A 238 3.41 -7.65 14.89
N THR A 239 3.11 -8.15 13.67
CA THR A 239 3.77 -9.35 13.12
C THR A 239 5.26 -9.10 12.91
N LEU A 240 5.67 -7.94 12.36
CA LEU A 240 7.07 -7.57 12.20
C LEU A 240 7.82 -7.47 13.54
N SER A 241 7.16 -6.94 14.58
CA SER A 241 7.76 -6.79 15.90
C SER A 241 7.91 -8.11 16.66
N ASN A 242 6.98 -9.06 16.47
CA ASN A 242 6.98 -10.34 17.21
C ASN A 242 7.98 -11.35 16.64
N GLU A 243 8.27 -11.32 15.33
CA GLU A 243 9.24 -12.23 14.71
C GLU A 243 10.72 -11.88 15.03
N GLU A 244 11.01 -10.75 15.71
CA GLU A 244 12.35 -10.46 16.26
C GLU A 244 12.65 -11.28 17.52
N ASN A 245 11.62 -11.84 18.19
CA ASN A 245 11.76 -12.54 19.45
C ASN A 245 11.82 -14.08 19.30
N THR A 246 11.88 -14.60 18.06
CA THR A 246 12.01 -16.03 17.75
C THR A 246 13.28 -16.31 16.98
#